data_2c8155d649904c83172dae97e3fee145
#
_entry.id   2c8155d649904c83172dae97e3fee145
#
_cell.length_a   1.000
_cell.length_b   1.000
_cell.length_c   1.000
_cell.angle_alpha   90.00
_cell.angle_beta   90.00
_cell.angle_gamma   90.00
#
_symmetry.space_group_name_H-M   'P 1'
#
loop_
_entity.id
_entity.type
_entity.pdbx_description
1 polymer ?
#
loop_
_entity_poly.entity_id
_entity_poly.type
_entity_poly.pdbx_seq_one_letter_code
_entity_poly.pdbx_strand_id
1 'polypeptide(L)'
;MASQGCVDWQFSGSDAAEKAAQAFLGTYSSEIFSLCDPQGKPILPPLSEEAETSHTAEKAVVKAVLCGTGNAYAPSIGLPVAKRAVAEYLNRDLDNKLTGDDVYMTVGCKQAIELAVSILAKPKANILLPRPGFPWDMVHSIYKHLEVRRYEFIPERDFEIDFNSVREMVDENTFAIFIINPHNPNGNYYTEAHLKQLATLARELGIMVVSDEVYRWTVFGSNPFVPMGKFSSIVPVITLGSISKGWIVPGWRTGWLALHDLNGVFRSTKVLKAAKEFLEITSKPPTVIQAAIPTILEKTPQDFFEKRGIFLKDKVDFGYSKLKNIPTLTCYMKPESCTFLWTKLDPLHFVDIEDDHDFCRKLAKEENLVVLPGIAFGQNNWLRHSIDMETPRLEDAFERLKSFCERHSVIVEASSLKDVNGVN
;
A
#
# COMPACT_ATOMS: atom_id res chain seq x y z
N MET A 1 29.72 -22.91 44.40
CA MET A 1 29.39 -22.19 43.17
C MET A 1 28.54 -21.01 43.58
N ALA A 2 29.09 -19.80 43.55
CA ALA A 2 28.36 -18.59 43.91
C ALA A 2 27.31 -18.31 42.81
N SER A 3 26.06 -18.14 43.21
CA SER A 3 24.99 -17.64 42.34
C SER A 3 25.42 -16.27 41.82
N GLN A 4 25.70 -16.15 40.53
CA GLN A 4 25.79 -14.85 39.88
C GLN A 4 24.43 -14.18 40.08
N GLY A 5 24.36 -13.17 40.92
CA GLY A 5 23.18 -12.36 41.10
C GLY A 5 22.77 -11.76 39.77
N CYS A 6 21.51 -11.92 39.43
CA CYS A 6 20.90 -11.28 38.26
C CYS A 6 21.07 -9.77 38.41
N VAL A 7 21.80 -9.14 37.51
CA VAL A 7 21.95 -7.67 37.51
C VAL A 7 20.64 -7.10 36.96
N ASP A 8 19.96 -6.27 37.75
CA ASP A 8 18.80 -5.52 37.29
C ASP A 8 19.26 -4.38 36.36
N TRP A 9 19.00 -4.56 35.07
CA TRP A 9 19.30 -3.54 34.05
C TRP A 9 18.31 -2.39 34.14
N GLN A 10 18.80 -1.15 34.13
CA GLN A 10 17.98 0.07 34.23
C GLN A 10 17.52 0.61 32.85
N PHE A 11 17.45 -0.22 31.84
CA PHE A 11 16.98 0.18 30.51
C PHE A 11 15.88 -0.77 29.98
N SER A 12 14.98 -0.21 29.22
CA SER A 12 13.90 -0.92 28.53
C SER A 12 13.84 -0.52 27.05
N GLY A 13 13.05 -1.25 26.26
CA GLY A 13 12.73 -0.84 24.89
C GLY A 13 11.95 0.49 24.84
N SER A 14 11.90 1.08 23.66
CA SER A 14 11.16 2.34 23.44
C SER A 14 9.66 2.08 23.38
N ASP A 15 8.85 2.77 24.22
CA ASP A 15 7.38 2.72 24.20
C ASP A 15 6.81 3.12 22.83
N ALA A 16 7.46 4.07 22.13
CA ALA A 16 7.04 4.49 20.81
C ALA A 16 7.22 3.36 19.77
N ALA A 17 8.31 2.60 19.88
CA ALA A 17 8.56 1.46 19.00
C ALA A 17 7.57 0.32 19.28
N GLU A 18 7.26 0.07 20.55
CA GLU A 18 6.28 -0.96 20.94
C GLU A 18 4.88 -0.63 20.41
N LYS A 19 4.39 0.59 20.65
CA LYS A 19 3.08 1.05 20.11
C LYS A 19 3.00 0.99 18.59
N ALA A 20 4.07 1.39 17.92
CA ALA A 20 4.14 1.32 16.45
C ALA A 20 4.13 -0.13 15.96
N ALA A 21 4.81 -1.04 16.67
CA ALA A 21 4.84 -2.46 16.33
C ALA A 21 3.46 -3.14 16.50
N GLN A 22 2.70 -2.77 17.52
CA GLN A 22 1.34 -3.28 17.75
C GLN A 22 0.37 -2.90 16.61
N ALA A 23 0.60 -1.75 15.97
CA ALA A 23 -0.19 -1.31 14.82
C ALA A 23 0.28 -1.90 13.49
N PHE A 24 1.28 -2.80 13.51
CA PHE A 24 1.98 -3.21 12.31
C PHE A 24 1.43 -4.48 11.65
N LEU A 25 1.14 -4.38 10.35
CA LEU A 25 0.72 -5.50 9.49
C LEU A 25 1.66 -6.72 9.55
N GLY A 26 2.98 -6.50 9.69
CA GLY A 26 3.97 -7.57 9.75
C GLY A 26 3.76 -8.53 10.92
N THR A 27 3.20 -8.04 12.03
CA THR A 27 2.85 -8.87 13.20
C THR A 27 1.78 -9.89 12.80
N TYR A 28 0.68 -9.43 12.18
CA TYR A 28 -0.39 -10.33 11.72
C TYR A 28 0.09 -11.30 10.65
N SER A 29 0.83 -10.80 9.64
CA SER A 29 1.34 -11.66 8.56
C SER A 29 2.30 -12.73 9.08
N SER A 30 3.23 -12.38 9.96
CA SER A 30 4.20 -13.31 10.52
C SER A 30 3.54 -14.33 11.45
N GLU A 31 2.61 -13.90 12.30
CA GLU A 31 1.83 -14.77 13.16
C GLU A 31 1.05 -15.80 12.34
N ILE A 32 0.24 -15.32 11.38
CA ILE A 32 -0.61 -16.20 10.55
C ILE A 32 0.26 -17.18 9.75
N PHE A 33 1.37 -16.72 9.17
CA PHE A 33 2.29 -17.57 8.43
C PHE A 33 2.91 -18.67 9.32
N SER A 34 3.21 -18.35 10.57
CA SER A 34 3.78 -19.31 11.52
C SER A 34 2.84 -20.47 11.90
N LEU A 35 1.54 -20.32 11.63
CA LEU A 35 0.52 -21.36 11.88
C LEU A 35 0.43 -22.39 10.75
N CYS A 36 1.04 -22.11 9.58
CA CYS A 36 1.08 -23.07 8.48
C CYS A 36 1.95 -24.28 8.81
N ASP A 37 1.52 -25.46 8.38
CA ASP A 37 2.28 -26.70 8.51
C ASP A 37 3.28 -26.84 7.35
N PRO A 38 4.61 -26.79 7.60
CA PRO A 38 5.61 -26.94 6.54
C PRO A 38 5.63 -28.33 5.89
N GLN A 39 5.05 -29.34 6.55
CA GLN A 39 4.99 -30.72 6.04
C GLN A 39 3.63 -31.06 5.40
N GLY A 40 2.67 -30.12 5.48
CA GLY A 40 1.33 -30.28 4.92
C GLY A 40 1.23 -29.91 3.43
N LYS A 41 0.07 -29.37 3.05
CA LYS A 41 -0.13 -28.83 1.70
C LYS A 41 0.89 -27.71 1.42
N PRO A 42 1.27 -27.43 0.15
CA PRO A 42 2.12 -26.28 -0.16
C PRO A 42 1.54 -24.99 0.44
N ILE A 43 2.38 -24.20 1.11
CA ILE A 43 1.97 -22.94 1.69
C ILE A 43 1.73 -21.92 0.57
N LEU A 44 0.55 -21.29 0.57
CA LEU A 44 0.19 -20.22 -0.36
C LEU A 44 0.31 -18.87 0.36
N PRO A 45 1.42 -18.12 0.14
CA PRO A 45 1.70 -16.89 0.85
C PRO A 45 0.83 -15.72 0.37
N PRO A 46 0.69 -14.65 1.17
CA PRO A 46 -0.10 -13.47 0.83
C PRO A 46 0.57 -12.56 -0.21
N LEU A 47 1.81 -12.86 -0.58
CA LEU A 47 2.59 -12.16 -1.60
C LEU A 47 3.26 -13.22 -2.47
N SER A 48 3.08 -13.13 -3.77
CA SER A 48 3.80 -13.97 -4.74
C SER A 48 5.05 -13.23 -5.23
N GLU A 49 6.15 -13.98 -5.37
CA GLU A 49 7.40 -13.51 -5.95
C GLU A 49 7.62 -14.11 -7.37
N GLU A 50 6.56 -14.66 -7.96
CA GLU A 50 6.64 -15.43 -9.21
C GLU A 50 6.67 -14.58 -10.47
N ALA A 51 6.34 -13.30 -10.37
CA ALA A 51 6.34 -12.43 -11.53
C ALA A 51 7.77 -12.04 -11.94
N GLU A 52 8.06 -12.20 -13.23
CA GLU A 52 9.36 -11.84 -13.78
C GLU A 52 9.56 -10.33 -13.84
N THR A 53 10.75 -9.89 -13.44
CA THR A 53 11.14 -8.49 -13.58
C THR A 53 11.49 -8.14 -15.02
N SER A 54 11.61 -6.85 -15.31
CA SER A 54 12.05 -6.36 -16.62
C SER A 54 13.52 -6.69 -16.89
N HIS A 55 13.81 -7.44 -17.96
CA HIS A 55 15.19 -7.68 -18.41
C HIS A 55 15.97 -6.38 -18.66
N THR A 56 15.28 -5.30 -19.05
CA THR A 56 15.91 -3.98 -19.19
C THR A 56 16.40 -3.48 -17.84
N ALA A 57 15.61 -3.65 -16.78
CA ALA A 57 16.01 -3.27 -15.44
C ALA A 57 17.19 -4.11 -14.92
N GLU A 58 17.17 -5.41 -15.11
CA GLU A 58 18.28 -6.32 -14.74
C GLU A 58 19.58 -5.93 -15.43
N LYS A 59 19.55 -5.79 -16.77
CA LYS A 59 20.72 -5.39 -17.56
C LYS A 59 21.26 -4.01 -17.14
N ALA A 60 20.40 -3.08 -16.78
CA ALA A 60 20.81 -1.76 -16.31
C ALA A 60 21.60 -1.85 -14.99
N VAL A 61 21.15 -2.68 -14.05
CA VAL A 61 21.85 -2.91 -12.77
C VAL A 61 23.18 -3.64 -13.00
N VAL A 62 23.19 -4.71 -13.81
CA VAL A 62 24.43 -5.41 -14.17
C VAL A 62 25.44 -4.44 -14.77
N LYS A 63 25.02 -3.58 -15.69
CA LYS A 63 25.89 -2.56 -16.28
C LYS A 63 26.42 -1.58 -15.22
N ALA A 64 25.60 -1.12 -14.30
CA ALA A 64 26.01 -0.21 -13.22
C ALA A 64 27.07 -0.86 -12.30
N VAL A 65 26.91 -2.16 -11.99
CA VAL A 65 27.90 -2.93 -11.22
C VAL A 65 29.23 -3.02 -11.97
N LEU A 66 29.21 -3.44 -13.24
CA LEU A 66 30.42 -3.65 -14.05
C LEU A 66 31.17 -2.35 -14.34
N CYS A 67 30.48 -1.23 -14.49
CA CYS A 67 31.09 0.09 -14.69
C CYS A 67 31.66 0.72 -13.39
N GLY A 68 31.38 0.14 -12.23
CA GLY A 68 31.83 0.66 -10.93
C GLY A 68 31.20 2.00 -10.52
N THR A 69 30.27 2.54 -11.29
CA THR A 69 29.65 3.85 -11.03
C THR A 69 28.81 3.89 -9.76
N GLY A 70 28.43 2.73 -9.22
CA GLY A 70 27.63 2.57 -8.02
C GLY A 70 28.42 2.30 -6.74
N ASN A 71 29.75 2.33 -6.76
CA ASN A 71 30.57 1.93 -5.61
C ASN A 71 30.78 3.05 -4.57
N ALA A 72 30.68 4.31 -4.97
CA ALA A 72 30.81 5.45 -4.07
C ALA A 72 29.49 5.79 -3.38
N TYR A 73 29.58 6.52 -2.26
CA TYR A 73 28.40 7.10 -1.63
C TYR A 73 27.70 8.10 -2.54
N ALA A 74 26.39 7.97 -2.67
CA ALA A 74 25.56 8.99 -3.30
C ALA A 74 25.37 10.21 -2.37
N PRO A 75 25.08 11.41 -2.92
CA PRO A 75 24.55 12.51 -2.11
C PRO A 75 23.32 12.09 -1.32
N SER A 76 23.07 12.70 -0.18
CA SER A 76 21.97 12.36 0.72
C SER A 76 20.59 12.35 0.06
N ILE A 77 20.37 13.33 -0.83
CA ILE A 77 19.12 13.49 -1.58
C ILE A 77 19.06 12.62 -2.86
N GLY A 78 20.09 11.83 -3.14
CA GLY A 78 20.19 10.94 -4.29
C GLY A 78 21.11 11.44 -5.42
N LEU A 79 21.46 10.52 -6.32
CA LEU A 79 22.27 10.84 -7.50
C LEU A 79 21.52 11.83 -8.43
N PRO A 80 22.20 12.89 -8.91
CA PRO A 80 21.56 13.86 -9.81
C PRO A 80 20.94 13.24 -11.06
N VAL A 81 21.57 12.19 -11.61
CA VAL A 81 21.06 11.49 -12.80
C VAL A 81 19.78 10.71 -12.48
N ALA A 82 19.68 10.08 -11.30
CA ALA A 82 18.48 9.36 -10.88
C ALA A 82 17.32 10.35 -10.61
N LYS A 83 17.60 11.43 -9.92
CA LYS A 83 16.61 12.49 -9.62
C LYS A 83 16.01 13.09 -10.90
N ARG A 84 16.86 13.44 -11.89
CA ARG A 84 16.39 13.93 -13.19
C ARG A 84 15.52 12.90 -13.92
N ALA A 85 15.96 11.62 -13.94
CA ALA A 85 15.21 10.57 -14.60
C ALA A 85 13.84 10.35 -13.95
N VAL A 86 13.74 10.44 -12.62
CA VAL A 86 12.46 10.38 -11.92
C VAL A 86 11.58 11.59 -12.25
N ALA A 87 12.13 12.80 -12.28
CA ALA A 87 11.39 14.00 -12.67
C ALA A 87 10.85 13.87 -14.10
N GLU A 88 11.67 13.46 -15.07
CA GLU A 88 11.29 13.23 -16.47
C GLU A 88 10.20 12.15 -16.59
N TYR A 89 10.34 11.08 -15.82
CA TYR A 89 9.35 10.00 -15.76
C TYR A 89 7.99 10.49 -15.25
N LEU A 90 7.95 11.23 -14.14
CA LEU A 90 6.72 11.80 -13.59
C LEU A 90 6.10 12.84 -14.52
N ASN A 91 6.93 13.61 -15.19
CA ASN A 91 6.53 14.68 -16.11
C ASN A 91 5.77 14.21 -17.37
N ARG A 92 5.74 12.90 -17.65
CA ARG A 92 4.98 12.38 -18.80
C ARG A 92 3.50 12.71 -18.68
N ASP A 93 2.97 12.71 -17.46
CA ASP A 93 1.55 12.90 -17.17
C ASP A 93 1.24 14.21 -16.42
N LEU A 94 2.19 15.17 -16.42
CA LEU A 94 2.07 16.45 -15.72
C LEU A 94 2.13 17.64 -16.68
N ASP A 95 1.27 18.63 -16.44
CA ASP A 95 1.33 19.92 -17.12
C ASP A 95 2.46 20.77 -16.55
N ASN A 96 2.55 20.85 -15.23
CA ASN A 96 3.60 21.57 -14.50
C ASN A 96 4.80 20.65 -14.28
N LYS A 97 5.94 21.00 -14.88
CA LYS A 97 7.10 20.13 -14.93
C LYS A 97 7.96 20.20 -13.67
N LEU A 98 8.27 19.05 -13.13
CA LEU A 98 9.27 18.85 -12.07
C LEU A 98 10.68 18.94 -12.64
N THR A 99 11.61 19.33 -11.81
CA THR A 99 13.06 19.22 -12.03
C THR A 99 13.67 18.18 -11.10
N GLY A 100 14.93 17.84 -11.34
CA GLY A 100 15.65 16.97 -10.39
C GLY A 100 15.73 17.54 -8.97
N ASP A 101 15.57 18.86 -8.77
CA ASP A 101 15.63 19.48 -7.44
C ASP A 101 14.36 19.27 -6.63
N ASP A 102 13.27 18.91 -7.28
CA ASP A 102 11.99 18.59 -6.65
C ASP A 102 11.89 17.12 -6.22
N VAL A 103 12.90 16.30 -6.55
CA VAL A 103 12.91 14.85 -6.31
C VAL A 103 13.96 14.47 -5.27
N TYR A 104 13.58 13.60 -4.36
CA TYR A 104 14.40 13.04 -3.29
C TYR A 104 14.38 11.50 -3.37
N MET A 105 15.56 10.87 -3.52
CA MET A 105 15.67 9.42 -3.60
C MET A 105 15.57 8.78 -2.22
N THR A 106 14.82 7.68 -2.10
CA THR A 106 14.54 7.00 -0.83
C THR A 106 14.75 5.49 -0.91
N VAL A 107 14.90 4.83 0.25
CA VAL A 107 15.03 3.37 0.39
C VAL A 107 13.66 2.71 0.18
N GLY A 108 13.18 2.74 -1.08
CA GLY A 108 11.84 2.34 -1.47
C GLY A 108 10.75 3.31 -0.98
N CYS A 109 9.50 3.07 -1.37
CA CYS A 109 8.36 3.91 -0.98
C CYS A 109 8.16 3.98 0.53
N LYS A 110 8.53 2.94 1.29
CA LYS A 110 8.42 2.91 2.76
C LYS A 110 9.21 4.06 3.43
N GLN A 111 10.44 4.34 2.98
CA GLN A 111 11.18 5.50 3.50
C GLN A 111 10.62 6.82 2.95
N ALA A 112 10.01 6.84 1.76
CA ALA A 112 9.31 8.02 1.28
C ALA A 112 8.11 8.39 2.19
N ILE A 113 7.36 7.38 2.67
CA ILE A 113 6.30 7.56 3.67
C ILE A 113 6.90 8.10 4.98
N GLU A 114 7.96 7.45 5.50
CA GLU A 114 8.65 7.89 6.71
C GLU A 114 9.12 9.35 6.60
N LEU A 115 9.69 9.73 5.46
CA LEU A 115 10.13 11.09 5.17
C LEU A 115 8.92 12.06 5.19
N ALA A 116 7.84 11.75 4.45
CA ALA A 116 6.64 12.59 4.40
C ALA A 116 6.05 12.82 5.78
N VAL A 117 5.92 11.76 6.58
CA VAL A 117 5.43 11.85 7.97
C VAL A 117 6.39 12.67 8.83
N SER A 118 7.72 12.42 8.75
CA SER A 118 8.71 13.07 9.61
C SER A 118 8.83 14.57 9.39
N ILE A 119 8.71 15.03 8.13
CA ILE A 119 8.79 16.47 7.83
C ILE A 119 7.55 17.25 8.27
N LEU A 120 6.46 16.54 8.55
CA LEU A 120 5.20 17.11 9.03
C LEU A 120 5.06 16.99 10.56
N ALA A 121 5.88 16.13 11.20
CA ALA A 121 5.76 15.85 12.62
C ALA A 121 6.14 17.08 13.48
N LYS A 122 5.18 17.55 14.26
CA LYS A 122 5.35 18.56 15.30
C LYS A 122 4.30 18.37 16.41
N PRO A 123 4.51 18.96 17.60
CA PRO A 123 3.56 18.81 18.71
C PRO A 123 2.12 19.16 18.30
N LYS A 124 1.18 18.32 18.67
CA LYS A 124 -0.27 18.40 18.37
C LYS A 124 -0.64 18.26 16.89
N ALA A 125 0.32 17.99 16.00
CA ALA A 125 0.02 17.77 14.59
C ALA A 125 -0.82 16.50 14.41
N ASN A 126 -1.79 16.56 13.50
CA ASN A 126 -2.51 15.39 13.04
C ASN A 126 -2.53 15.28 11.51
N ILE A 127 -2.78 14.08 11.05
CA ILE A 127 -2.91 13.77 9.63
C ILE A 127 -4.11 12.87 9.39
N LEU A 128 -4.68 12.98 8.18
CA LEU A 128 -5.76 12.13 7.74
C LEU A 128 -5.22 10.94 6.95
N LEU A 129 -5.53 9.73 7.39
CA LEU A 129 -5.21 8.48 6.72
C LEU A 129 -6.48 7.76 6.26
N PRO A 130 -6.44 6.98 5.15
CA PRO A 130 -7.60 6.22 4.69
C PRO A 130 -7.94 5.06 5.63
N ARG A 131 -9.22 4.67 5.68
CA ARG A 131 -9.70 3.44 6.30
C ARG A 131 -10.62 2.69 5.35
N PRO A 132 -10.18 1.51 4.82
CA PRO A 132 -8.88 0.87 5.05
C PRO A 132 -7.72 1.64 4.44
N GLY A 133 -6.49 1.37 4.91
CA GLY A 133 -5.28 2.00 4.37
C GLY A 133 -4.02 1.18 4.60
N PHE A 134 -2.94 1.58 3.95
CA PHE A 134 -1.67 0.87 4.08
C PHE A 134 -1.07 1.09 5.48
N PRO A 135 -0.71 0.01 6.21
CA PRO A 135 -0.36 0.14 7.64
C PRO A 135 0.87 0.99 7.94
N TRP A 136 1.81 1.11 6.99
CA TRP A 136 3.04 1.87 7.22
C TRP A 136 2.81 3.37 7.40
N ASP A 137 1.77 3.93 6.77
CA ASP A 137 1.39 5.33 6.97
C ASP A 137 1.06 5.57 8.45
N MET A 138 0.28 4.67 9.05
CA MET A 138 -0.10 4.71 10.45
C MET A 138 1.09 4.43 11.39
N VAL A 139 1.88 3.38 11.10
CA VAL A 139 3.01 2.98 11.94
C VAL A 139 4.03 4.11 12.08
N HIS A 140 4.41 4.73 10.96
CA HIS A 140 5.34 5.87 11.01
C HIS A 140 4.75 7.08 11.70
N SER A 141 3.46 7.34 11.53
CA SER A 141 2.77 8.46 12.21
C SER A 141 2.74 8.26 13.72
N ILE A 142 2.36 7.08 14.20
CA ILE A 142 2.38 6.74 15.63
C ILE A 142 3.80 6.84 16.20
N TYR A 143 4.79 6.28 15.48
CA TYR A 143 6.19 6.33 15.91
C TYR A 143 6.72 7.78 16.04
N LYS A 144 6.23 8.69 15.20
CA LYS A 144 6.58 10.12 15.23
C LYS A 144 5.65 10.97 16.10
N HIS A 145 4.79 10.32 16.90
CA HIS A 145 3.84 10.97 17.84
C HIS A 145 2.82 11.90 17.14
N LEU A 146 2.51 11.65 15.86
CA LEU A 146 1.40 12.30 15.18
C LEU A 146 0.07 11.67 15.61
N GLU A 147 -0.95 12.49 15.81
CA GLU A 147 -2.32 12.00 15.92
C GLU A 147 -2.80 11.54 14.55
N VAL A 148 -3.31 10.32 14.47
CA VAL A 148 -3.87 9.74 13.25
C VAL A 148 -5.39 9.82 13.32
N ARG A 149 -5.99 10.49 12.35
CA ARG A 149 -7.43 10.49 12.11
C ARG A 149 -7.74 9.77 10.82
N ARG A 150 -8.84 9.01 10.80
CA ARG A 150 -9.14 8.15 9.66
C ARG A 150 -10.41 8.62 8.96
N TYR A 151 -10.29 8.90 7.66
CA TYR A 151 -11.44 9.15 6.79
C TYR A 151 -11.94 7.85 6.15
N GLU A 152 -13.21 7.85 5.76
CA GLU A 152 -13.91 6.68 5.24
C GLU A 152 -14.01 6.70 3.71
N PHE A 153 -14.32 5.53 3.17
CA PHE A 153 -14.73 5.32 1.80
C PHE A 153 -16.21 4.93 1.73
N ILE A 154 -16.79 5.04 0.55
CA ILE A 154 -18.15 4.60 0.24
C ILE A 154 -18.03 3.33 -0.61
N PRO A 155 -18.15 2.11 -0.03
CA PRO A 155 -17.96 0.85 -0.75
C PRO A 155 -18.92 0.71 -1.94
N GLU A 156 -20.15 1.21 -1.81
CA GLU A 156 -21.21 1.17 -2.83
C GLU A 156 -20.95 2.13 -4.00
N ARG A 157 -19.93 2.99 -3.89
CA ARG A 157 -19.41 3.89 -4.94
C ARG A 157 -17.98 3.55 -5.31
N ASP A 158 -17.70 2.27 -5.48
CA ASP A 158 -16.38 1.77 -5.85
C ASP A 158 -15.24 2.30 -4.94
N PHE A 159 -15.53 2.46 -3.63
CA PHE A 159 -14.62 3.01 -2.64
C PHE A 159 -14.14 4.43 -2.96
N GLU A 160 -15.00 5.28 -3.48
CA GLU A 160 -14.74 6.73 -3.50
C GLU A 160 -14.52 7.27 -2.08
N ILE A 161 -13.67 8.28 -1.96
CA ILE A 161 -13.45 8.97 -0.66
C ILE A 161 -14.75 9.64 -0.23
N ASP A 162 -15.17 9.38 1.00
CA ASP A 162 -16.25 10.15 1.62
C ASP A 162 -15.73 11.53 2.06
N PHE A 163 -15.98 12.54 1.26
CA PHE A 163 -15.56 13.92 1.55
C PHE A 163 -16.23 14.53 2.78
N ASN A 164 -17.36 14.01 3.22
CA ASN A 164 -17.99 14.45 4.47
C ASN A 164 -17.16 13.94 5.66
N SER A 165 -16.77 12.67 5.64
CA SER A 165 -15.88 12.14 6.69
C SER A 165 -14.54 12.89 6.74
N VAL A 166 -13.99 13.32 5.59
CA VAL A 166 -12.78 14.16 5.56
C VAL A 166 -13.02 15.49 6.28
N ARG A 167 -14.13 16.19 5.99
CA ARG A 167 -14.47 17.48 6.63
C ARG A 167 -14.62 17.36 8.15
N GLU A 168 -15.22 16.27 8.63
CA GLU A 168 -15.45 16.02 10.05
C GLU A 168 -14.15 15.76 10.83
N MET A 169 -13.10 15.26 10.16
CA MET A 169 -11.83 14.90 10.80
C MET A 169 -10.80 16.03 10.86
N VAL A 170 -11.03 17.16 10.17
CA VAL A 170 -10.07 18.27 10.08
C VAL A 170 -10.24 19.28 11.20
N ASP A 171 -9.12 19.73 11.77
CA ASP A 171 -9.03 20.89 12.67
C ASP A 171 -7.81 21.77 12.32
N GLU A 172 -7.51 22.78 13.13
CA GLU A 172 -6.38 23.70 12.94
C GLU A 172 -4.99 23.05 13.05
N ASN A 173 -4.92 21.81 13.55
CA ASN A 173 -3.68 21.04 13.67
C ASN A 173 -3.52 20.00 12.56
N THR A 174 -4.45 19.91 11.63
CA THR A 174 -4.40 18.99 10.48
C THR A 174 -3.52 19.56 9.37
N PHE A 175 -2.53 18.81 8.90
CA PHE A 175 -1.57 19.28 7.90
C PHE A 175 -1.68 18.60 6.55
N ALA A 176 -2.11 17.34 6.53
CA ALA A 176 -2.14 16.57 5.31
C ALA A 176 -3.26 15.52 5.29
N ILE A 177 -3.73 15.24 4.10
CA ILE A 177 -4.47 14.03 3.78
C ILE A 177 -3.57 13.11 2.95
N PHE A 178 -3.44 11.86 3.37
CA PHE A 178 -2.76 10.80 2.62
C PHE A 178 -3.77 10.05 1.77
N ILE A 179 -3.46 9.85 0.51
CA ILE A 179 -4.20 8.96 -0.39
C ILE A 179 -3.25 7.91 -0.96
N ILE A 180 -3.80 6.77 -1.32
CA ILE A 180 -3.10 5.71 -2.05
C ILE A 180 -3.81 5.55 -3.39
N ASN A 181 -3.11 5.78 -4.50
CA ASN A 181 -3.71 5.77 -5.83
C ASN A 181 -2.78 5.13 -6.87
N PRO A 182 -3.08 3.94 -7.33
CA PRO A 182 -4.14 2.98 -6.98
C PRO A 182 -4.07 2.46 -5.55
N HIS A 183 -5.24 2.09 -5.00
CA HIS A 183 -5.43 1.88 -3.57
C HIS A 183 -5.14 0.45 -3.12
N ASN A 184 -4.34 0.30 -2.07
CA ASN A 184 -4.15 -0.92 -1.31
C ASN A 184 -4.87 -0.76 0.05
N PRO A 185 -5.88 -1.62 0.38
CA PRO A 185 -6.06 -3.00 -0.11
C PRO A 185 -7.17 -3.21 -1.15
N ASN A 186 -8.02 -2.25 -1.46
CA ASN A 186 -9.26 -2.51 -2.22
C ASN A 186 -9.10 -2.53 -3.75
N GLY A 187 -7.99 -2.01 -4.30
CA GLY A 187 -7.71 -2.07 -5.73
C GLY A 187 -8.52 -1.09 -6.60
N ASN A 188 -9.14 -0.06 -6.01
CA ASN A 188 -9.69 1.05 -6.79
C ASN A 188 -8.60 2.05 -7.21
N TYR A 189 -8.93 2.93 -8.14
CA TYR A 189 -8.16 4.13 -8.45
C TYR A 189 -9.11 5.26 -8.84
N TYR A 190 -8.67 6.49 -8.61
CA TYR A 190 -9.58 7.62 -8.70
C TYR A 190 -9.65 8.23 -10.09
N THR A 191 -10.84 8.65 -10.48
CA THR A 191 -11.06 9.43 -11.70
C THR A 191 -10.46 10.83 -11.57
N GLU A 192 -10.17 11.47 -12.69
CA GLU A 192 -9.70 12.87 -12.73
C GLU A 192 -10.67 13.82 -12.01
N ALA A 193 -11.97 13.60 -12.19
CA ALA A 193 -13.00 14.41 -11.55
C ALA A 193 -12.94 14.29 -10.01
N HIS A 194 -12.79 13.06 -9.49
CA HIS A 194 -12.70 12.80 -8.05
C HIS A 194 -11.43 13.42 -7.45
N LEU A 195 -10.26 13.26 -8.11
CA LEU A 195 -9.00 13.87 -7.66
C LEU A 195 -9.06 15.40 -7.68
N LYS A 196 -9.73 16.00 -8.65
CA LYS A 196 -9.95 17.45 -8.70
C LYS A 196 -10.82 17.94 -7.55
N GLN A 197 -11.86 17.19 -7.19
CA GLN A 197 -12.71 17.48 -6.04
C GLN A 197 -11.90 17.38 -4.74
N LEU A 198 -11.08 16.35 -4.59
CA LEU A 198 -10.17 16.21 -3.45
C LEU A 198 -9.19 17.39 -3.35
N ALA A 199 -8.56 17.78 -4.47
CA ALA A 199 -7.64 18.92 -4.50
C ALA A 199 -8.33 20.21 -4.06
N THR A 200 -9.56 20.45 -4.54
CA THR A 200 -10.37 21.62 -4.17
C THR A 200 -10.70 21.60 -2.68
N LEU A 201 -11.16 20.44 -2.18
CA LEU A 201 -11.46 20.27 -0.76
C LEU A 201 -10.22 20.49 0.13
N ALA A 202 -9.09 19.89 -0.21
CA ALA A 202 -7.85 20.04 0.55
C ALA A 202 -7.38 21.50 0.59
N ARG A 203 -7.53 22.24 -0.53
CA ARG A 203 -7.26 23.69 -0.57
C ARG A 203 -8.21 24.47 0.35
N GLU A 204 -9.51 24.20 0.33
CA GLU A 204 -10.51 24.82 1.20
C GLU A 204 -10.17 24.62 2.69
N LEU A 205 -9.68 23.41 3.04
CA LEU A 205 -9.30 23.04 4.38
C LEU A 205 -7.89 23.50 4.78
N GLY A 206 -7.11 24.05 3.85
CA GLY A 206 -5.74 24.49 4.11
C GLY A 206 -4.72 23.37 4.35
N ILE A 207 -4.98 22.15 3.87
CA ILE A 207 -4.13 20.99 4.04
C ILE A 207 -3.49 20.56 2.70
N MET A 208 -2.32 19.90 2.76
CA MET A 208 -1.68 19.33 1.58
C MET A 208 -2.16 17.92 1.29
N VAL A 209 -1.90 17.42 0.07
CA VAL A 209 -2.16 16.02 -0.30
C VAL A 209 -0.83 15.27 -0.43
N VAL A 210 -0.73 14.13 0.25
CA VAL A 210 0.34 13.14 0.06
C VAL A 210 -0.24 11.96 -0.70
N SER A 211 0.28 11.67 -1.90
CA SER A 211 -0.22 10.62 -2.79
C SER A 211 0.81 9.51 -2.93
N ASP A 212 0.51 8.32 -2.40
CA ASP A 212 1.29 7.10 -2.70
C ASP A 212 0.82 6.53 -4.03
N GLU A 213 1.69 6.64 -5.05
CA GLU A 213 1.42 6.20 -6.42
C GLU A 213 2.24 4.98 -6.83
N VAL A 214 2.67 4.18 -5.86
CA VAL A 214 3.53 3.02 -6.10
C VAL A 214 2.91 1.98 -7.05
N TYR A 215 1.57 1.91 -7.14
CA TYR A 215 0.80 1.00 -7.99
C TYR A 215 0.39 1.58 -9.35
N ARG A 216 0.84 2.77 -9.75
CA ARG A 216 0.41 3.43 -11.00
C ARG A 216 0.51 2.56 -12.27
N TRP A 217 1.43 1.59 -12.32
CA TRP A 217 1.60 0.66 -13.45
C TRP A 217 0.78 -0.62 -13.35
N THR A 218 -0.05 -0.75 -12.33
CA THR A 218 -0.91 -1.92 -12.14
C THR A 218 -2.38 -1.64 -12.48
N VAL A 219 -2.67 -0.54 -13.15
CA VAL A 219 -4.00 -0.22 -13.65
C VAL A 219 -4.27 -1.01 -14.94
N PHE A 220 -5.40 -1.68 -14.98
CA PHE A 220 -5.89 -2.47 -16.12
C PHE A 220 -7.37 -2.21 -16.41
N GLY A 221 -7.98 -1.24 -15.74
CA GLY A 221 -9.33 -0.75 -16.00
C GLY A 221 -9.44 0.11 -17.26
N SER A 222 -10.63 0.62 -17.51
CA SER A 222 -10.93 1.41 -18.71
C SER A 222 -10.46 2.87 -18.64
N ASN A 223 -10.35 3.42 -17.43
CA ASN A 223 -9.91 4.80 -17.24
C ASN A 223 -8.37 4.87 -17.16
N PRO A 224 -7.75 5.93 -17.71
CA PRO A 224 -6.32 6.13 -17.52
C PRO A 224 -6.00 6.46 -16.07
N PHE A 225 -4.81 6.07 -15.61
CA PHE A 225 -4.27 6.55 -14.35
C PHE A 225 -4.04 8.07 -14.41
N VAL A 226 -4.48 8.78 -13.36
CA VAL A 226 -4.26 10.23 -13.21
C VAL A 226 -3.43 10.49 -11.96
N PRO A 227 -2.22 11.09 -12.07
CA PRO A 227 -1.41 11.43 -10.92
C PRO A 227 -1.98 12.63 -10.16
N MET A 228 -1.89 12.62 -8.83
CA MET A 228 -2.35 13.74 -7.99
C MET A 228 -1.55 15.03 -8.27
N GLY A 229 -0.29 14.92 -8.69
CA GLY A 229 0.57 16.04 -9.07
C GLY A 229 0.00 16.94 -10.18
N LYS A 230 -0.93 16.41 -11.01
CA LYS A 230 -1.67 17.20 -12.02
C LYS A 230 -2.42 18.40 -11.41
N PHE A 231 -2.82 18.27 -10.16
CA PHE A 231 -3.59 19.30 -9.44
C PHE A 231 -2.72 20.21 -8.55
N SER A 232 -1.40 20.22 -8.76
CA SER A 232 -0.44 21.03 -7.97
C SER A 232 -0.63 22.54 -8.09
N SER A 233 -1.37 23.01 -9.10
CA SER A 233 -1.80 24.42 -9.18
C SER A 233 -2.93 24.76 -8.20
N ILE A 234 -3.65 23.77 -7.70
CA ILE A 234 -4.77 23.93 -6.76
C ILE A 234 -4.29 23.76 -5.31
N VAL A 235 -3.50 22.73 -5.05
CA VAL A 235 -3.07 22.31 -3.70
C VAL A 235 -1.62 21.84 -3.74
N PRO A 236 -0.80 22.04 -2.69
CA PRO A 236 0.52 21.44 -2.59
C PRO A 236 0.42 19.91 -2.55
N VAL A 237 1.21 19.21 -3.37
CA VAL A 237 1.18 17.76 -3.49
C VAL A 237 2.56 17.16 -3.25
N ILE A 238 2.60 16.10 -2.45
CA ILE A 238 3.76 15.22 -2.30
C ILE A 238 3.42 13.89 -2.98
N THR A 239 4.17 13.50 -4.01
CA THR A 239 4.04 12.19 -4.65
C THR A 239 5.10 11.22 -4.13
N LEU A 240 4.66 10.06 -3.68
CA LEU A 240 5.52 8.95 -3.27
C LEU A 240 5.51 7.88 -4.36
N GLY A 241 6.67 7.26 -4.61
CA GLY A 241 6.75 6.21 -5.61
C GLY A 241 7.99 5.33 -5.45
N SER A 242 8.03 4.24 -6.20
CA SER A 242 9.21 3.36 -6.27
C SER A 242 9.16 2.46 -7.49
N ILE A 243 10.29 1.79 -7.77
CA ILE A 243 10.35 0.73 -8.79
C ILE A 243 9.82 -0.62 -8.28
N SER A 244 9.48 -0.74 -7.00
CA SER A 244 9.17 -2.01 -6.33
C SER A 244 8.01 -2.78 -6.97
N LYS A 245 6.94 -2.09 -7.38
CA LYS A 245 5.71 -2.71 -7.86
C LYS A 245 5.60 -2.71 -9.39
N GLY A 246 5.90 -1.59 -10.03
CA GLY A 246 5.86 -1.49 -11.49
C GLY A 246 6.89 -2.38 -12.17
N TRP A 247 8.11 -2.47 -11.63
CA TRP A 247 9.19 -3.30 -12.18
C TRP A 247 9.39 -4.64 -11.46
N ILE A 248 8.59 -4.92 -10.43
CA ILE A 248 8.58 -6.18 -9.68
C ILE A 248 9.94 -6.46 -9.02
N VAL A 249 10.53 -5.43 -8.43
CA VAL A 249 11.85 -5.48 -7.77
C VAL A 249 11.82 -4.92 -6.34
N PRO A 250 10.94 -5.42 -5.46
CA PRO A 250 10.80 -4.85 -4.10
C PRO A 250 12.10 -4.96 -3.27
N GLY A 251 12.94 -5.96 -3.56
CA GLY A 251 14.24 -6.16 -2.91
C GLY A 251 15.30 -5.11 -3.27
N TRP A 252 15.14 -4.33 -4.35
CA TRP A 252 16.14 -3.34 -4.79
C TRP A 252 16.07 -2.03 -4.00
N ARG A 253 15.11 -1.90 -3.13
CA ARG A 253 14.99 -0.80 -2.14
C ARG A 253 15.23 0.59 -2.72
N THR A 254 14.65 0.94 -3.86
CA THR A 254 14.78 2.26 -4.46
C THR A 254 13.41 2.87 -4.78
N GLY A 255 13.20 4.07 -4.28
CA GLY A 255 11.98 4.87 -4.45
C GLY A 255 12.30 6.34 -4.41
N TRP A 256 11.27 7.15 -4.34
CA TRP A 256 11.37 8.62 -4.35
C TRP A 256 10.19 9.28 -3.66
N LEU A 257 10.44 10.52 -3.23
CA LEU A 257 9.45 11.51 -2.87
C LEU A 257 9.63 12.69 -3.82
N ALA A 258 8.55 13.16 -4.46
CA ALA A 258 8.55 14.33 -5.33
C ALA A 258 7.64 15.41 -4.76
N LEU A 259 8.12 16.64 -4.72
CA LEU A 259 7.43 17.82 -4.20
C LEU A 259 6.91 18.69 -5.34
N HIS A 260 5.60 18.77 -5.50
CA HIS A 260 4.94 19.63 -6.47
C HIS A 260 4.58 20.95 -5.80
N ASP A 261 5.48 21.94 -5.92
CA ASP A 261 5.44 23.22 -5.19
C ASP A 261 5.32 24.41 -6.14
N LEU A 262 4.33 24.41 -7.02
CA LEU A 262 4.14 25.47 -8.00
C LEU A 262 4.01 26.87 -7.37
N ASN A 263 3.40 26.94 -6.18
CA ASN A 263 3.14 28.21 -5.48
C ASN A 263 4.19 28.53 -4.38
N GLY A 264 5.28 27.78 -4.27
CA GLY A 264 6.36 27.99 -3.31
C GLY A 264 5.97 27.72 -1.83
N VAL A 265 4.88 26.98 -1.59
CA VAL A 265 4.38 26.69 -0.23
C VAL A 265 5.37 25.84 0.56
N PHE A 266 5.93 24.79 -0.05
CA PHE A 266 6.91 23.94 0.63
C PHE A 266 8.22 24.65 0.95
N ARG A 267 8.58 25.65 0.12
CA ARG A 267 9.74 26.50 0.38
C ARG A 267 9.48 27.45 1.54
N SER A 268 8.36 28.18 1.51
CA SER A 268 7.99 29.17 2.53
C SER A 268 7.74 28.53 3.89
N THR A 269 7.20 27.31 3.93
CA THR A 269 6.95 26.53 5.15
C THR A 269 8.12 25.69 5.63
N LYS A 270 9.31 25.80 4.96
CA LYS A 270 10.55 25.06 5.28
C LYS A 270 10.47 23.54 5.09
N VAL A 271 9.43 23.00 4.44
CA VAL A 271 9.29 21.56 4.15
C VAL A 271 10.46 21.06 3.32
N LEU A 272 10.90 21.81 2.30
CA LEU A 272 12.09 21.47 1.50
C LEU A 272 13.36 21.35 2.34
N LYS A 273 13.54 22.22 3.31
CA LYS A 273 14.70 22.21 4.21
C LYS A 273 14.64 20.96 5.09
N ALA A 274 13.49 20.71 5.73
CA ALA A 274 13.29 19.56 6.60
C ALA A 274 13.51 18.23 5.85
N ALA A 275 13.07 18.12 4.59
CA ALA A 275 13.30 16.93 3.78
C ALA A 275 14.80 16.67 3.53
N LYS A 276 15.57 17.69 3.20
CA LYS A 276 17.03 17.57 3.03
C LYS A 276 17.73 17.17 4.32
N GLU A 277 17.41 17.83 5.44
CA GLU A 277 18.00 17.57 6.73
C GLU A 277 17.69 16.13 7.24
N PHE A 278 16.45 15.65 7.04
CA PHE A 278 16.09 14.28 7.36
C PHE A 278 16.92 13.26 6.57
N LEU A 279 17.11 13.49 5.28
CA LEU A 279 17.89 12.58 4.44
C LEU A 279 19.39 12.60 4.73
N GLU A 280 19.91 13.69 5.32
CA GLU A 280 21.31 13.71 5.78
C GLU A 280 21.57 12.71 6.92
N ILE A 281 20.61 12.52 7.81
CA ILE A 281 20.74 11.69 9.01
C ILE A 281 20.23 10.26 8.85
N THR A 282 19.63 9.93 7.68
CA THR A 282 19.05 8.59 7.44
C THR A 282 19.81 7.79 6.36
N SER A 283 19.46 6.51 6.24
CA SER A 283 20.03 5.63 5.22
C SER A 283 19.64 6.07 3.81
N LYS A 284 20.55 5.85 2.87
CA LYS A 284 20.39 6.19 1.46
C LYS A 284 20.09 4.93 0.64
N PRO A 285 19.32 5.03 -0.47
CA PRO A 285 19.11 3.89 -1.35
C PRO A 285 20.44 3.44 -1.99
N PRO A 286 20.58 2.16 -2.37
CA PRO A 286 21.81 1.64 -2.96
C PRO A 286 22.23 2.45 -4.18
N THR A 287 23.48 2.97 -4.17
CA THR A 287 23.99 3.84 -5.24
C THR A 287 24.00 3.13 -6.59
N VAL A 288 24.30 1.84 -6.60
CA VAL A 288 24.30 1.02 -7.83
C VAL A 288 22.92 0.96 -8.48
N ILE A 289 21.84 0.88 -7.68
CA ILE A 289 20.48 0.89 -8.23
C ILE A 289 20.12 2.30 -8.70
N GLN A 290 20.48 3.35 -7.96
CA GLN A 290 20.28 4.73 -8.40
C GLN A 290 20.97 5.01 -9.74
N ALA A 291 22.18 4.47 -9.97
CA ALA A 291 22.89 4.63 -11.25
C ALA A 291 22.15 3.96 -12.42
N ALA A 292 21.38 2.90 -12.16
CA ALA A 292 20.56 2.20 -13.15
C ALA A 292 19.21 2.88 -13.42
N ILE A 293 18.69 3.72 -12.51
CA ILE A 293 17.35 4.36 -12.60
C ILE A 293 17.09 5.04 -13.95
N PRO A 294 18.02 5.82 -14.53
CA PRO A 294 17.76 6.45 -15.84
C PRO A 294 17.40 5.41 -16.92
N THR A 295 18.17 4.33 -17.03
CA THR A 295 17.90 3.27 -18.00
C THR A 295 16.62 2.52 -17.69
N ILE A 296 16.34 2.23 -16.40
CA ILE A 296 15.14 1.54 -15.96
C ILE A 296 13.89 2.33 -16.36
N LEU A 297 13.83 3.62 -16.02
CA LEU A 297 12.65 4.45 -16.26
C LEU A 297 12.45 4.84 -17.72
N GLU A 298 13.53 5.01 -18.48
CA GLU A 298 13.49 5.45 -19.87
C GLU A 298 13.33 4.30 -20.86
N LYS A 299 14.04 3.17 -20.61
CA LYS A 299 14.21 2.11 -21.61
C LYS A 299 13.36 0.86 -21.35
N THR A 300 12.66 0.76 -20.21
CA THR A 300 11.70 -0.34 -20.04
C THR A 300 10.59 -0.18 -21.07
N PRO A 301 10.38 -1.18 -21.94
CA PRO A 301 9.42 -1.06 -23.03
C PRO A 301 7.99 -1.06 -22.48
N GLN A 302 7.09 -0.36 -23.15
CA GLN A 302 5.69 -0.22 -22.74
C GLN A 302 4.96 -1.57 -22.69
N ASP A 303 5.32 -2.49 -23.59
CA ASP A 303 4.72 -3.83 -23.66
C ASP A 303 4.95 -4.67 -22.39
N PHE A 304 6.01 -4.36 -21.61
CA PHE A 304 6.24 -4.99 -20.31
C PHE A 304 5.08 -4.67 -19.34
N PHE A 305 4.67 -3.41 -19.26
CA PHE A 305 3.57 -2.99 -18.40
C PHE A 305 2.22 -3.45 -18.94
N GLU A 306 2.03 -3.47 -20.25
CA GLU A 306 0.81 -3.96 -20.90
C GLU A 306 0.59 -5.46 -20.64
N LYS A 307 1.63 -6.28 -20.81
CA LYS A 307 1.60 -7.72 -20.48
C LYS A 307 1.27 -7.93 -19.00
N ARG A 308 1.87 -7.12 -18.12
CA ARG A 308 1.58 -7.16 -16.69
C ARG A 308 0.12 -6.80 -16.38
N GLY A 309 -0.41 -5.77 -17.01
CA GLY A 309 -1.82 -5.36 -16.89
C GLY A 309 -2.78 -6.46 -17.33
N ILE A 310 -2.52 -7.10 -18.49
CA ILE A 310 -3.30 -8.24 -18.98
C ILE A 310 -3.27 -9.39 -17.98
N PHE A 311 -2.07 -9.77 -17.50
CA PHE A 311 -1.92 -10.82 -16.49
C PHE A 311 -2.75 -10.52 -15.24
N LEU A 312 -2.62 -9.32 -14.66
CA LEU A 312 -3.35 -8.94 -13.45
C LEU A 312 -4.86 -8.94 -13.67
N LYS A 313 -5.31 -8.43 -14.82
CA LYS A 313 -6.72 -8.44 -15.19
C LYS A 313 -7.28 -9.86 -15.21
N ASP A 314 -6.58 -10.80 -15.87
CA ASP A 314 -7.00 -12.19 -15.94
C ASP A 314 -7.09 -12.83 -14.55
N LYS A 315 -6.13 -12.53 -13.65
CA LYS A 315 -6.16 -13.04 -12.27
C LYS A 315 -7.30 -12.44 -11.45
N VAL A 316 -7.58 -11.14 -11.62
CA VAL A 316 -8.76 -10.50 -10.98
C VAL A 316 -10.05 -11.13 -11.50
N ASP A 317 -10.20 -11.25 -12.82
CA ASP A 317 -11.39 -11.83 -13.43
C ASP A 317 -11.64 -13.25 -12.92
N PHE A 318 -10.58 -14.07 -12.87
CA PHE A 318 -10.63 -15.42 -12.34
C PHE A 318 -11.02 -15.43 -10.84
N GLY A 319 -10.27 -14.74 -9.99
CA GLY A 319 -10.50 -14.74 -8.54
C GLY A 319 -11.87 -14.16 -8.17
N TYR A 320 -12.30 -13.07 -8.82
CA TYR A 320 -13.62 -12.50 -8.63
C TYR A 320 -14.74 -13.48 -9.00
N SER A 321 -14.56 -14.26 -10.08
CA SER A 321 -15.52 -15.31 -10.45
C SER A 321 -15.64 -16.43 -9.43
N LYS A 322 -14.52 -16.83 -8.81
CA LYS A 322 -14.47 -17.83 -7.75
C LYS A 322 -15.13 -17.33 -6.45
N LEU A 323 -14.89 -16.07 -6.07
CA LEU A 323 -15.50 -15.46 -4.88
C LEU A 323 -17.04 -15.41 -4.96
N LYS A 324 -17.63 -15.26 -6.14
CA LYS A 324 -19.09 -15.31 -6.31
C LYS A 324 -19.71 -16.65 -5.87
N ASN A 325 -18.91 -17.71 -5.82
CA ASN A 325 -19.34 -19.03 -5.37
C ASN A 325 -19.07 -19.27 -3.87
N ILE A 326 -18.70 -18.23 -3.12
CA ILE A 326 -18.48 -18.27 -1.67
C ILE A 326 -19.42 -17.24 -1.02
N PRO A 327 -20.68 -17.60 -0.74
CA PRO A 327 -21.73 -16.66 -0.32
C PRO A 327 -21.46 -15.99 1.03
N THR A 328 -20.57 -16.56 1.85
CA THR A 328 -20.15 -16.00 3.15
C THR A 328 -19.18 -14.82 3.02
N LEU A 329 -18.67 -14.54 1.82
CA LEU A 329 -17.78 -13.43 1.52
C LEU A 329 -18.38 -12.50 0.48
N THR A 330 -18.38 -11.19 0.75
CA THR A 330 -18.92 -10.18 -0.17
C THR A 330 -17.81 -9.33 -0.77
N CYS A 331 -17.69 -9.33 -2.09
CA CYS A 331 -16.81 -8.41 -2.82
C CYS A 331 -17.65 -7.29 -3.42
N TYR A 332 -17.57 -6.08 -2.86
CA TYR A 332 -18.40 -4.94 -3.28
C TYR A 332 -18.02 -4.40 -4.66
N MET A 333 -16.74 -4.46 -4.98
CA MET A 333 -16.21 -3.93 -6.23
C MET A 333 -15.28 -4.97 -6.87
N LYS A 334 -15.36 -5.13 -8.20
CA LYS A 334 -14.32 -5.82 -8.96
C LYS A 334 -13.15 -4.87 -9.16
N PRO A 335 -11.96 -5.16 -8.62
CA PRO A 335 -10.82 -4.27 -8.78
C PRO A 335 -10.42 -4.05 -10.23
N GLU A 336 -9.98 -2.85 -10.56
CA GLU A 336 -9.43 -2.50 -11.87
C GLU A 336 -7.93 -2.12 -11.79
N SER A 337 -7.32 -2.38 -10.63
CA SER A 337 -5.91 -2.11 -10.39
C SER A 337 -5.36 -2.98 -9.26
N CYS A 338 -4.06 -2.87 -9.01
CA CYS A 338 -3.33 -3.59 -7.94
C CYS A 338 -3.30 -5.11 -8.14
N THR A 339 -3.02 -5.82 -7.05
CA THR A 339 -2.76 -7.28 -7.03
C THR A 339 -3.61 -7.98 -5.98
N PHE A 340 -4.77 -7.38 -5.62
CA PHE A 340 -5.59 -7.83 -4.50
C PHE A 340 -7.07 -7.88 -4.84
N LEU A 341 -7.78 -8.80 -4.16
CA LEU A 341 -9.22 -8.76 -3.97
C LEU A 341 -9.51 -8.41 -2.51
N TRP A 342 -10.50 -7.57 -2.29
CA TRP A 342 -10.93 -7.09 -0.98
C TRP A 342 -12.36 -7.52 -0.71
N THR A 343 -12.56 -8.36 0.31
CA THR A 343 -13.88 -8.94 0.62
C THR A 343 -14.29 -8.64 2.05
N LYS A 344 -15.57 -8.36 2.23
CA LYS A 344 -16.19 -8.28 3.55
C LYS A 344 -16.50 -9.69 4.04
N LEU A 345 -16.15 -9.95 5.29
CA LEU A 345 -16.52 -11.11 6.08
C LEU A 345 -17.68 -10.73 7.00
N ASP A 346 -18.73 -11.54 7.04
CA ASP A 346 -19.73 -11.45 8.08
C ASP A 346 -19.59 -12.66 9.03
N PRO A 347 -19.06 -12.45 10.25
CA PRO A 347 -18.86 -13.54 11.21
C PRO A 347 -20.15 -14.30 11.55
N LEU A 348 -21.32 -13.67 11.40
CA LEU A 348 -22.61 -14.34 11.66
C LEU A 348 -22.93 -15.49 10.68
N HIS A 349 -22.24 -15.55 9.57
CA HIS A 349 -22.35 -16.67 8.63
C HIS A 349 -21.52 -17.89 9.03
N PHE A 350 -20.78 -17.84 10.14
CA PHE A 350 -19.88 -18.91 10.58
C PHE A 350 -20.26 -19.40 11.98
N VAL A 351 -20.01 -20.69 12.24
CA VAL A 351 -20.33 -21.32 13.54
C VAL A 351 -19.30 -21.04 14.62
N ASP A 352 -18.06 -20.76 14.23
CA ASP A 352 -16.91 -20.72 15.12
C ASP A 352 -15.85 -19.68 14.73
N ILE A 353 -16.18 -18.73 13.86
CA ILE A 353 -15.30 -17.62 13.46
C ILE A 353 -15.76 -16.35 14.19
N GLU A 354 -14.87 -15.75 15.00
CA GLU A 354 -15.18 -14.59 15.81
C GLU A 354 -15.00 -13.28 15.03
N ASP A 355 -13.93 -13.19 14.22
CA ASP A 355 -13.56 -12.00 13.42
C ASP A 355 -12.65 -12.37 12.24
N ASP A 356 -12.20 -11.36 11.51
CA ASP A 356 -11.29 -11.53 10.35
C ASP A 356 -9.90 -12.05 10.74
N HIS A 357 -9.41 -11.77 11.94
CA HIS A 357 -8.12 -12.29 12.41
C HIS A 357 -8.24 -13.78 12.75
N ASP A 358 -9.28 -14.18 13.48
CA ASP A 358 -9.56 -15.58 13.78
C ASP A 358 -9.79 -16.41 12.51
N PHE A 359 -10.54 -15.85 11.54
CA PHE A 359 -10.70 -16.46 10.21
C PHE A 359 -9.34 -16.77 9.56
N CYS A 360 -8.46 -15.78 9.48
CA CYS A 360 -7.14 -15.93 8.83
C CYS A 360 -6.25 -16.94 9.54
N ARG A 361 -6.28 -16.98 10.87
CA ARG A 361 -5.51 -17.95 11.68
C ARG A 361 -5.97 -19.39 11.45
N LYS A 362 -7.28 -19.62 11.48
CA LYS A 362 -7.86 -20.97 11.24
C LYS A 362 -7.61 -21.42 9.81
N LEU A 363 -7.81 -20.53 8.82
CA LEU A 363 -7.53 -20.81 7.41
C LEU A 363 -6.07 -21.20 7.17
N ALA A 364 -5.12 -20.49 7.78
CA ALA A 364 -3.70 -20.80 7.66
C ALA A 364 -3.37 -22.17 8.28
N LYS A 365 -3.92 -22.45 9.46
CA LYS A 365 -3.69 -23.71 10.18
C LYS A 365 -4.28 -24.92 9.46
N GLU A 366 -5.49 -24.80 8.90
CA GLU A 366 -6.20 -25.92 8.30
C GLU A 366 -5.85 -26.14 6.82
N GLU A 367 -5.61 -25.05 6.09
CA GLU A 367 -5.47 -25.09 4.65
C GLU A 367 -4.10 -24.64 4.13
N ASN A 368 -3.17 -24.21 5.00
CA ASN A 368 -1.90 -23.60 4.59
C ASN A 368 -2.09 -22.44 3.57
N LEU A 369 -3.19 -21.70 3.70
CA LEU A 369 -3.52 -20.55 2.88
C LEU A 369 -3.47 -19.27 3.73
N VAL A 370 -2.59 -18.35 3.36
CA VAL A 370 -2.40 -17.10 4.09
C VAL A 370 -3.16 -15.97 3.39
N VAL A 371 -4.24 -15.53 4.03
CA VAL A 371 -5.01 -14.32 3.69
C VAL A 371 -4.76 -13.28 4.77
N LEU A 372 -4.79 -12.00 4.44
CA LEU A 372 -4.54 -10.96 5.42
C LEU A 372 -5.84 -10.38 5.97
N PRO A 373 -5.97 -10.26 7.31
CA PRO A 373 -7.16 -9.71 7.94
C PRO A 373 -7.26 -8.21 7.71
N GLY A 374 -8.46 -7.71 7.62
CA GLY A 374 -8.76 -6.30 7.39
C GLY A 374 -8.37 -5.41 8.56
N ILE A 375 -8.38 -5.94 9.79
CA ILE A 375 -7.89 -5.22 10.98
C ILE A 375 -6.46 -4.71 10.78
N ALA A 376 -5.62 -5.44 10.04
CA ALA A 376 -4.26 -5.03 9.70
C ALA A 376 -4.20 -3.77 8.81
N PHE A 377 -5.30 -3.43 8.13
CA PHE A 377 -5.51 -2.23 7.32
C PHE A 377 -6.41 -1.21 8.05
N GLY A 378 -6.78 -1.52 9.29
CA GLY A 378 -7.65 -0.70 10.14
C GLY A 378 -9.14 -0.86 9.86
N GLN A 379 -9.57 -1.91 9.18
CA GLN A 379 -10.96 -2.21 8.82
C GLN A 379 -11.33 -3.63 9.25
N ASN A 380 -12.04 -3.76 10.36
CA ASN A 380 -12.42 -5.07 10.90
C ASN A 380 -13.41 -5.81 10.00
N ASN A 381 -13.36 -7.12 10.05
CA ASN A 381 -14.26 -8.02 9.29
C ASN A 381 -14.13 -7.87 7.78
N TRP A 382 -12.90 -7.69 7.29
CA TRP A 382 -12.55 -7.73 5.89
C TRP A 382 -11.33 -8.63 5.66
N LEU A 383 -11.14 -9.05 4.42
CA LEU A 383 -10.05 -9.93 4.02
C LEU A 383 -9.37 -9.40 2.75
N ARG A 384 -8.03 -9.42 2.73
CA ARG A 384 -7.25 -9.13 1.52
C ARG A 384 -6.66 -10.40 0.94
N HIS A 385 -7.13 -10.79 -0.24
CA HIS A 385 -6.63 -11.93 -1.00
C HIS A 385 -5.61 -11.45 -2.02
N SER A 386 -4.40 -12.03 -2.03
CA SER A 386 -3.43 -11.79 -3.11
C SER A 386 -3.77 -12.65 -4.32
N ILE A 387 -3.70 -12.05 -5.52
CA ILE A 387 -3.99 -12.73 -6.79
C ILE A 387 -2.76 -12.80 -7.71
N ASP A 388 -1.64 -12.27 -7.27
CA ASP A 388 -0.40 -12.16 -8.04
C ASP A 388 0.37 -13.48 -8.04
N MET A 389 -0.22 -14.50 -8.66
CA MET A 389 0.35 -15.83 -8.78
C MET A 389 -0.17 -16.56 -10.04
N GLU A 390 0.50 -17.63 -10.42
CA GLU A 390 0.08 -18.47 -11.55
C GLU A 390 -1.31 -19.10 -11.34
N THR A 391 -2.06 -19.30 -12.44
CA THR A 391 -3.46 -19.75 -12.39
C THR A 391 -3.66 -21.05 -11.59
N PRO A 392 -2.81 -22.10 -11.74
CA PRO A 392 -3.03 -23.33 -10.96
C PRO A 392 -2.94 -23.13 -9.45
N ARG A 393 -2.02 -22.26 -8.99
CA ARG A 393 -1.89 -21.93 -7.57
C ARG A 393 -3.04 -21.06 -7.07
N LEU A 394 -3.49 -20.13 -7.90
CA LEU A 394 -4.64 -19.29 -7.59
C LEU A 394 -5.93 -20.13 -7.51
N GLU A 395 -6.09 -21.12 -8.39
CA GLU A 395 -7.19 -22.05 -8.34
C GLU A 395 -7.18 -22.88 -7.05
N ASP A 396 -6.05 -23.48 -6.70
CA ASP A 396 -5.87 -24.20 -5.45
C ASP A 396 -6.19 -23.31 -4.23
N ALA A 397 -5.76 -22.03 -4.24
CA ALA A 397 -6.08 -21.09 -3.17
C ALA A 397 -7.60 -20.88 -2.99
N PHE A 398 -8.33 -20.68 -4.08
CA PHE A 398 -9.78 -20.47 -4.01
C PHE A 398 -10.56 -21.74 -3.67
N GLU A 399 -10.11 -22.91 -4.11
CA GLU A 399 -10.74 -24.18 -3.71
C GLU A 399 -10.54 -24.44 -2.20
N ARG A 400 -9.35 -24.19 -1.64
CA ARG A 400 -9.09 -24.27 -0.19
C ARG A 400 -9.94 -23.25 0.57
N LEU A 401 -10.01 -22.01 0.11
CA LEU A 401 -10.83 -20.97 0.72
C LEU A 401 -12.31 -21.36 0.74
N LYS A 402 -12.84 -21.86 -0.39
CA LYS A 402 -14.22 -22.33 -0.50
C LYS A 402 -14.49 -23.49 0.44
N SER A 403 -13.65 -24.53 0.43
CA SER A 403 -13.79 -25.68 1.30
C SER A 403 -13.77 -25.31 2.79
N PHE A 404 -12.89 -24.39 3.17
CA PHE A 404 -12.84 -23.83 4.52
C PHE A 404 -14.15 -23.12 4.88
N CYS A 405 -14.62 -22.19 4.04
CA CYS A 405 -15.86 -21.47 4.28
C CYS A 405 -17.07 -22.42 4.40
N GLU A 406 -17.14 -23.46 3.56
CA GLU A 406 -18.23 -24.45 3.61
C GLU A 406 -18.24 -25.24 4.92
N ARG A 407 -17.07 -25.64 5.45
CA ARG A 407 -16.98 -26.39 6.72
C ARG A 407 -17.35 -25.57 7.95
N HIS A 408 -17.06 -24.27 7.92
CA HIS A 408 -17.29 -23.38 9.05
C HIS A 408 -18.59 -22.58 8.93
N SER A 409 -19.32 -22.65 7.80
CA SER A 409 -20.57 -21.92 7.62
C SER A 409 -21.71 -22.47 8.47
N VAL A 410 -22.57 -21.55 8.93
CA VAL A 410 -23.85 -21.90 9.54
C VAL A 410 -24.70 -22.62 8.49
N ILE A 411 -25.05 -23.87 8.73
CA ILE A 411 -25.99 -24.59 7.88
C ILE A 411 -27.37 -23.96 8.09
N VAL A 412 -27.77 -23.08 7.20
CA VAL A 412 -29.16 -22.65 7.11
C VAL A 412 -29.92 -23.81 6.47
N GLU A 413 -30.52 -24.66 7.30
CA GLU A 413 -31.48 -25.64 6.78
C GLU A 413 -32.55 -24.91 5.99
N ALA A 414 -32.67 -25.21 4.72
CA ALA A 414 -33.65 -24.62 3.80
C ALA A 414 -35.11 -24.95 4.17
N SER A 415 -35.36 -25.46 5.37
CA SER A 415 -36.66 -25.88 5.89
C SER A 415 -37.45 -24.76 6.59
N SER A 416 -36.83 -23.62 6.96
CA SER A 416 -37.53 -22.55 7.72
C SER A 416 -38.22 -21.47 6.87
N LEU A 417 -38.14 -21.55 5.54
CA LEU A 417 -38.79 -20.57 4.64
C LEU A 417 -40.15 -21.05 4.08
N LYS A 418 -40.71 -22.17 4.52
CA LYS A 418 -41.99 -22.66 4.03
C LYS A 418 -43.22 -22.36 4.91
N ASP A 419 -43.05 -21.76 6.09
CA ASP A 419 -44.16 -21.58 7.03
C ASP A 419 -44.64 -20.13 7.24
N VAL A 420 -44.36 -19.19 6.33
CA VAL A 420 -44.89 -17.81 6.45
C VAL A 420 -45.98 -17.51 5.38
N ASN A 421 -46.34 -18.43 4.51
CA ASN A 421 -47.43 -18.23 3.52
C ASN A 421 -48.64 -19.15 3.77
N GLY A 422 -49.05 -19.28 4.98
CA GLY A 422 -50.26 -20.03 5.31
C GLY A 422 -50.96 -19.49 6.52
N VAL A 423 -51.68 -18.35 6.40
CA VAL A 423 -52.95 -18.08 7.06
C VAL A 423 -53.63 -16.85 6.40
N ASN A 424 -54.73 -17.16 5.68
CA ASN A 424 -55.90 -16.37 5.28
C ASN A 424 -55.73 -14.89 4.84
#